data_0571e4f33404b6f176904084c38d583b
#
_entry.id   0571e4f33404b6f176904084c38d583b
#
_cell.length_a   1.000
_cell.length_b   1.000
_cell.length_c   1.000
_cell.angle_alpha   90.00
_cell.angle_beta   90.00
_cell.angle_gamma   90.00
#
_symmetry.space_group_name_H-M   'P 1'
#
loop_
_entity.id
_entity.type
_entity.pdbx_description
1 polymer ?
#
loop_
_entity_poly.entity_id
_entity_poly.type
_entity_poly.pdbx_seq_one_letter_code
_entity_poly.pdbx_strand_id
1 'polypeptide(L)'
;VIDKFLRNFDNKFTDDLYDALDALNDRLAQRMRTNGFTETEITDGRLSLYDLITVASLVEKETAKTSESASIASVIYNRLCSKLYPCLEIDATIQYALAERKEVLSNADKGVISPYNTYTNAGLPAGPIANPGMNSIRAALYPAETNYYFYALNADGVHHFSETYYEHQNFLAELAGKTQPDEEQTDAPADGEETTDTENQTDGQT
;
A
#
# COMPACT_ATOMS: atom_id res chain seq x y z
N VAL A 1 26.88 -14.91 -16.55
CA VAL A 1 25.43 -14.75 -16.23
C VAL A 1 25.18 -13.40 -15.60
N ILE A 2 25.84 -13.05 -14.49
CA ILE A 2 25.68 -11.78 -13.75
C ILE A 2 25.89 -10.56 -14.68
N ASP A 3 26.96 -10.55 -15.46
CA ASP A 3 27.28 -9.47 -16.40
C ASP A 3 26.15 -9.22 -17.43
N LYS A 4 25.47 -10.28 -17.87
CA LYS A 4 24.31 -10.16 -18.74
C LYS A 4 23.11 -9.47 -18.04
N PHE A 5 22.88 -9.76 -16.75
CA PHE A 5 21.83 -9.12 -15.97
C PHE A 5 22.14 -7.64 -15.73
N LEU A 6 23.38 -7.31 -15.36
CA LEU A 6 23.82 -5.93 -15.15
C LEU A 6 23.67 -5.09 -16.43
N ARG A 7 24.16 -5.61 -17.56
CA ARG A 7 23.98 -4.90 -18.86
C ARG A 7 22.52 -4.75 -19.26
N ASN A 8 21.66 -5.73 -18.97
CA ASN A 8 20.23 -5.61 -19.23
C ASN A 8 19.58 -4.54 -18.34
N PHE A 9 20.06 -4.41 -17.10
CA PHE A 9 19.64 -3.34 -16.21
C PHE A 9 20.09 -1.98 -16.77
N ASP A 10 21.38 -1.79 -17.06
CA ASP A 10 21.94 -0.55 -17.60
C ASP A 10 21.23 -0.11 -18.91
N ASN A 11 20.92 -1.07 -19.79
CA ASN A 11 20.21 -0.80 -21.04
C ASN A 11 18.74 -0.36 -20.83
N LYS A 12 18.13 -0.67 -19.69
CA LYS A 12 16.74 -0.35 -19.38
C LYS A 12 16.59 0.86 -18.47
N PHE A 13 17.57 1.09 -17.60
CA PHE A 13 17.61 2.22 -16.69
C PHE A 13 18.51 3.31 -17.27
N THR A 14 17.94 4.03 -18.24
CA THR A 14 18.56 5.17 -18.91
C THR A 14 18.35 6.47 -18.11
N ASP A 15 19.06 7.54 -18.47
CA ASP A 15 18.95 8.86 -17.83
C ASP A 15 17.50 9.34 -17.78
N ASP A 16 16.69 9.07 -18.80
CA ASP A 16 15.26 9.41 -18.84
C ASP A 16 14.46 8.80 -17.67
N LEU A 17 14.84 7.61 -17.20
CA LEU A 17 14.16 6.99 -16.05
C LEU A 17 14.58 7.64 -14.73
N TYR A 18 15.81 8.08 -14.60
CA TYR A 18 16.28 8.85 -13.44
C TYR A 18 15.63 10.22 -13.40
N ASP A 19 15.53 10.92 -14.53
CA ASP A 19 14.81 12.20 -14.65
C ASP A 19 13.32 12.01 -14.29
N ALA A 20 12.70 10.92 -14.72
CA ALA A 20 11.32 10.58 -14.37
C ALA A 20 11.14 10.31 -12.87
N LEU A 21 12.12 9.65 -12.22
CA LEU A 21 12.10 9.42 -10.77
C LEU A 21 12.22 10.74 -10.00
N ASP A 22 13.07 11.65 -10.46
CA ASP A 22 13.19 12.98 -9.86
C ASP A 22 11.89 13.78 -10.00
N ALA A 23 11.27 13.78 -11.19
CA ALA A 23 9.98 14.43 -11.42
C ALA A 23 8.86 13.81 -10.57
N LEU A 24 8.85 12.48 -10.37
CA LEU A 24 7.93 11.79 -9.47
C LEU A 24 8.14 12.27 -8.03
N ASN A 25 9.37 12.29 -7.54
CA ASN A 25 9.72 12.76 -6.21
C ASN A 25 9.23 14.19 -5.95
N ASP A 26 9.36 15.09 -6.94
CA ASP A 26 8.90 16.46 -6.80
C ASP A 26 7.37 16.55 -6.69
N ARG A 27 6.63 15.71 -7.43
CA ARG A 27 5.16 15.61 -7.31
C ARG A 27 4.74 15.07 -5.96
N LEU A 28 5.40 14.01 -5.46
CA LEU A 28 5.12 13.44 -4.15
C LEU A 28 5.43 14.44 -3.03
N ALA A 29 6.56 15.16 -3.12
CA ALA A 29 6.90 16.23 -2.18
C ALA A 29 5.81 17.31 -2.10
N GLN A 30 5.28 17.74 -3.26
CA GLN A 30 4.18 18.71 -3.29
C GLN A 30 2.91 18.15 -2.64
N ARG A 31 2.57 16.89 -2.89
CA ARG A 31 1.42 16.22 -2.26
C ARG A 31 1.61 16.10 -0.74
N MET A 32 2.79 15.69 -0.28
CA MET A 32 3.12 15.62 1.15
C MET A 32 2.98 16.99 1.84
N ARG A 33 3.45 18.09 1.20
CA ARG A 33 3.24 19.46 1.73
C ARG A 33 1.76 19.79 1.89
N THR A 34 0.95 19.48 0.86
CA THR A 34 -0.50 19.69 0.90
C THR A 34 -1.15 18.91 2.05
N ASN A 35 -0.64 17.72 2.35
CA ASN A 35 -1.13 16.85 3.43
C ASN A 35 -0.48 17.15 4.80
N GLY A 36 0.24 18.26 4.94
CA GLY A 36 0.77 18.76 6.22
C GLY A 36 2.01 18.03 6.74
N PHE A 37 2.81 17.41 5.85
CA PHE A 37 4.12 16.88 6.20
C PHE A 37 5.15 18.02 6.35
N THR A 38 6.11 17.83 7.24
CA THR A 38 7.25 18.75 7.44
C THR A 38 8.29 18.57 6.33
N GLU A 39 9.14 19.57 6.09
CA GLU A 39 10.20 19.45 5.09
C GLU A 39 11.21 18.33 5.42
N THR A 40 11.39 17.99 6.71
CA THR A 40 12.21 16.84 7.12
C THR A 40 11.55 15.53 6.67
N GLU A 41 10.26 15.32 6.99
CA GLU A 41 9.52 14.13 6.56
C GLU A 41 9.51 13.99 5.02
N ILE A 42 9.40 15.11 4.29
CA ILE A 42 9.42 15.14 2.83
C ILE A 42 10.81 14.74 2.30
N THR A 43 11.87 15.25 2.92
CA THR A 43 13.24 14.92 2.52
C THR A 43 13.55 13.44 2.78
N ASP A 44 13.17 12.93 3.95
CA ASP A 44 13.36 11.54 4.34
C ASP A 44 12.49 10.59 3.51
N GLY A 45 11.33 11.05 3.05
CA GLY A 45 10.40 10.30 2.19
C GLY A 45 10.75 10.33 0.69
N ARG A 46 11.87 10.96 0.29
CA ARG A 46 12.30 10.97 -1.11
C ARG A 46 12.71 9.56 -1.55
N LEU A 47 12.08 9.07 -2.61
CA LEU A 47 12.30 7.72 -3.13
C LEU A 47 13.67 7.59 -3.80
N SER A 48 14.41 6.58 -3.43
CA SER A 48 15.58 6.07 -4.16
C SER A 48 15.14 5.16 -5.32
N LEU A 49 16.10 4.77 -6.17
CA LEU A 49 15.84 3.73 -7.18
C LEU A 49 15.41 2.41 -6.54
N TYR A 50 15.93 2.06 -5.36
CA TYR A 50 15.55 0.84 -4.63
C TYR A 50 14.09 0.91 -4.18
N ASP A 51 13.63 2.06 -3.70
CA ASP A 51 12.24 2.29 -3.30
C ASP A 51 11.31 2.23 -4.51
N LEU A 52 11.70 2.80 -5.66
CA LEU A 52 10.95 2.67 -6.90
C LEU A 52 10.77 1.20 -7.31
N ILE A 53 11.84 0.39 -7.25
CA ILE A 53 11.77 -1.04 -7.55
C ILE A 53 10.90 -1.77 -6.51
N THR A 54 10.94 -1.34 -5.24
CA THR A 54 10.05 -1.86 -4.20
C THR A 54 8.59 -1.59 -4.55
N VAL A 55 8.21 -0.36 -4.88
CA VAL A 55 6.85 -0.01 -5.35
C VAL A 55 6.48 -0.83 -6.59
N ALA A 56 7.36 -0.89 -7.59
CA ALA A 56 7.10 -1.67 -8.81
C ALA A 56 6.86 -3.16 -8.50
N SER A 57 7.54 -3.73 -7.50
CA SER A 57 7.34 -5.11 -7.07
C SER A 57 5.98 -5.34 -6.40
N LEU A 58 5.47 -4.34 -5.68
CA LEU A 58 4.11 -4.34 -5.13
C LEU A 58 3.08 -4.30 -6.27
N VAL A 59 3.23 -3.35 -7.19
CA VAL A 59 2.37 -3.23 -8.39
C VAL A 59 2.34 -4.53 -9.19
N GLU A 60 3.49 -5.19 -9.38
CA GLU A 60 3.60 -6.49 -10.10
C GLU A 60 2.75 -7.58 -9.44
N LYS A 61 2.67 -7.59 -8.10
CA LYS A 61 1.93 -8.59 -7.33
C LYS A 61 0.45 -8.30 -7.19
N GLU A 62 0.05 -7.04 -7.23
CA GLU A 62 -1.34 -6.59 -7.11
C GLU A 62 -2.05 -6.52 -8.46
N THR A 63 -1.32 -6.34 -9.56
CA THR A 63 -1.92 -6.13 -10.88
C THR A 63 -2.52 -7.41 -11.45
N ALA A 64 -3.84 -7.46 -11.59
CA ALA A 64 -4.54 -8.51 -12.35
C ALA A 64 -4.56 -8.19 -13.85
N LYS A 65 -4.74 -6.91 -14.22
CA LYS A 65 -4.74 -6.41 -15.59
C LYS A 65 -3.76 -5.25 -15.74
N THR A 66 -2.89 -5.32 -16.73
CA THR A 66 -1.83 -4.32 -17.01
C THR A 66 -2.36 -2.88 -17.10
N SER A 67 -3.62 -2.70 -17.54
CA SER A 67 -4.27 -1.40 -17.63
C SER A 67 -4.52 -0.73 -16.27
N GLU A 68 -4.48 -1.47 -15.17
CA GLU A 68 -4.76 -0.98 -13.81
C GLU A 68 -3.47 -0.61 -13.05
N SER A 69 -2.31 -1.02 -13.57
CA SER A 69 -1.01 -0.85 -12.88
C SER A 69 -0.74 0.58 -12.43
N ALA A 70 -1.06 1.57 -13.27
CA ALA A 70 -0.84 2.99 -12.95
C ALA A 70 -1.79 3.48 -11.83
N SER A 71 -3.02 2.97 -11.77
CA SER A 71 -3.98 3.29 -10.70
C SER A 71 -3.59 2.64 -9.38
N ILE A 72 -3.12 1.38 -9.41
CA ILE A 72 -2.58 0.70 -8.23
C ILE A 72 -1.37 1.46 -7.69
N ALA A 73 -0.42 1.87 -8.55
CA ALA A 73 0.71 2.69 -8.16
C ALA A 73 0.27 4.02 -7.53
N SER A 74 -0.78 4.64 -8.07
CA SER A 74 -1.38 5.86 -7.51
C SER A 74 -1.88 5.66 -6.08
N VAL A 75 -2.60 4.57 -5.80
CA VAL A 75 -3.06 4.26 -4.43
C VAL A 75 -1.88 4.09 -3.47
N ILE A 76 -0.82 3.37 -3.87
CA ILE A 76 0.38 3.20 -3.05
C ILE A 76 0.98 4.58 -2.70
N TYR A 77 1.18 5.45 -3.68
CA TYR A 77 1.75 6.78 -3.43
C TYR A 77 0.81 7.70 -2.64
N ASN A 78 -0.50 7.61 -2.86
CA ASN A 78 -1.47 8.38 -2.08
C ASN A 78 -1.39 8.02 -0.60
N ARG A 79 -1.27 6.71 -0.27
CA ARG A 79 -1.09 6.23 1.11
C ARG A 79 0.28 6.65 1.67
N LEU A 80 1.37 6.54 0.92
CA LEU A 80 2.69 7.02 1.35
C LEU A 80 2.72 8.53 1.65
N CYS A 81 1.88 9.31 0.98
CA CYS A 81 1.72 10.74 1.20
C CYS A 81 0.55 11.07 2.16
N SER A 82 0.01 10.10 2.92
CA SER A 82 -1.13 10.29 3.82
C SER A 82 -0.72 10.08 5.28
N LYS A 83 -1.13 11.01 6.14
CA LYS A 83 -1.05 10.83 7.61
C LYS A 83 -2.23 10.02 8.16
N LEU A 84 -3.32 9.93 7.39
CA LEU A 84 -4.53 9.19 7.80
C LEU A 84 -4.40 7.69 7.46
N TYR A 85 -3.81 7.36 6.31
CA TYR A 85 -3.66 5.99 5.83
C TYR A 85 -2.18 5.65 5.55
N PRO A 86 -1.30 5.62 6.58
CA PRO A 86 0.14 5.48 6.39
C PRO A 86 0.59 4.03 6.10
N CYS A 87 -0.25 3.05 6.39
CA CYS A 87 0.00 1.63 6.12
C CYS A 87 -0.50 1.27 4.72
N LEU A 88 0.25 0.47 3.96
CA LEU A 88 -0.17 0.10 2.59
C LEU A 88 -1.21 -1.03 2.57
N GLU A 89 -1.22 -1.91 3.59
CA GLU A 89 -2.18 -3.02 3.76
C GLU A 89 -2.25 -3.98 2.56
N ILE A 90 -1.09 -4.31 2.00
CA ILE A 90 -0.95 -5.14 0.81
C ILE A 90 -0.78 -6.62 1.19
N ASP A 91 -1.74 -7.48 0.86
CA ASP A 91 -1.74 -8.91 1.16
C ASP A 91 -0.51 -9.63 0.60
N ALA A 92 -0.02 -9.24 -0.57
CA ALA A 92 1.17 -9.83 -1.18
C ALA A 92 2.43 -9.68 -0.31
N THR A 93 2.52 -8.64 0.53
CA THR A 93 3.63 -8.44 1.47
C THR A 93 3.59 -9.44 2.62
N ILE A 94 2.39 -9.78 3.10
CA ILE A 94 2.18 -10.83 4.10
C ILE A 94 2.53 -12.18 3.50
N GLN A 95 2.03 -12.49 2.30
CA GLN A 95 2.38 -13.73 1.59
C GLN A 95 3.88 -13.91 1.42
N TYR A 96 4.62 -12.81 1.20
CA TYR A 96 6.07 -12.83 1.10
C TYR A 96 6.76 -13.06 2.45
N ALA A 97 6.18 -12.54 3.54
CA ALA A 97 6.70 -12.67 4.90
C ALA A 97 6.45 -14.05 5.52
N LEU A 98 5.43 -14.78 5.05
CA LEU A 98 5.09 -16.11 5.55
C LEU A 98 6.02 -17.17 4.96
N ALA A 99 6.30 -18.23 5.75
CA ALA A 99 7.09 -19.39 5.31
C ALA A 99 6.40 -20.20 4.20
N GLU A 100 5.06 -20.24 4.23
CA GLU A 100 4.24 -20.94 3.26
C GLU A 100 3.12 -20.02 2.77
N ARG A 101 2.86 -20.05 1.45
CA ARG A 101 1.77 -19.29 0.84
C ARG A 101 0.41 -19.84 1.29
N LYS A 102 -0.50 -18.94 1.64
CA LYS A 102 -1.89 -19.26 2.02
C LYS A 102 -2.87 -18.81 0.95
N GLU A 103 -3.93 -19.56 0.75
CA GLU A 103 -5.02 -19.17 -0.16
C GLU A 103 -5.79 -17.96 0.39
N VAL A 104 -6.06 -17.96 1.70
CA VAL A 104 -6.72 -16.88 2.42
C VAL A 104 -5.89 -16.51 3.64
N LEU A 105 -5.62 -15.21 3.81
CA LEU A 105 -4.94 -14.67 4.99
C LEU A 105 -5.92 -14.46 6.14
N SER A 106 -5.57 -14.97 7.32
CA SER A 106 -6.28 -14.68 8.57
C SER A 106 -5.78 -13.37 9.20
N ASN A 107 -6.52 -12.82 10.17
CA ASN A 107 -6.06 -11.68 10.96
C ASN A 107 -4.74 -11.97 11.71
N ALA A 108 -4.54 -13.21 12.17
CA ALA A 108 -3.28 -13.62 12.79
C ALA A 108 -2.10 -13.55 11.79
N ASP A 109 -2.33 -13.90 10.52
CA ASP A 109 -1.30 -13.77 9.47
C ASP A 109 -0.96 -12.31 9.20
N LYS A 110 -1.96 -11.42 9.18
CA LYS A 110 -1.79 -9.97 9.03
C LYS A 110 -1.07 -9.31 10.20
N GLY A 111 -1.04 -9.98 11.37
CA GLY A 111 -0.27 -9.56 12.55
C GLY A 111 1.17 -10.10 12.61
N VAL A 112 1.69 -10.76 11.58
CA VAL A 112 3.05 -11.32 11.58
C VAL A 112 4.10 -10.23 11.80
N ILE A 113 5.04 -10.47 12.71
CA ILE A 113 6.16 -9.56 12.96
C ILE A 113 7.18 -9.73 11.83
N SER A 114 7.21 -8.77 10.91
CA SER A 114 8.12 -8.77 9.77
C SER A 114 8.35 -7.34 9.28
N PRO A 115 9.58 -6.98 8.83
CA PRO A 115 9.82 -5.70 8.18
C PRO A 115 9.14 -5.57 6.81
N TYR A 116 8.54 -6.64 6.32
CA TYR A 116 7.71 -6.65 5.10
C TYR A 116 6.23 -6.47 5.38
N ASN A 117 5.79 -6.50 6.64
CA ASN A 117 4.37 -6.38 6.98
C ASN A 117 3.87 -4.94 6.81
N THR A 118 3.13 -4.68 5.75
CA THR A 118 2.54 -3.37 5.44
C THR A 118 1.19 -3.11 6.11
N TYR A 119 0.70 -4.03 6.95
CA TYR A 119 -0.48 -3.81 7.82
C TYR A 119 -0.09 -3.16 9.14
N THR A 120 1.11 -3.49 9.66
CA THR A 120 1.58 -3.04 10.98
C THR A 120 2.68 -2.00 10.91
N ASN A 121 3.35 -1.87 9.76
CA ASN A 121 4.41 -0.88 9.55
C ASN A 121 3.95 0.13 8.51
N ALA A 122 4.04 1.41 8.85
CA ALA A 122 3.79 2.50 7.93
C ALA A 122 4.88 2.59 6.85
N GLY A 123 4.51 3.04 5.66
CA GLY A 123 5.45 3.22 4.56
C GLY A 123 5.73 1.95 3.74
N LEU A 124 6.85 1.95 3.03
CA LEU A 124 7.28 0.84 2.19
C LEU A 124 7.79 -0.35 3.03
N PRO A 125 7.62 -1.59 2.54
CA PRO A 125 8.29 -2.74 3.13
C PRO A 125 9.82 -2.62 2.99
N ALA A 126 10.56 -3.46 3.71
CA ALA A 126 12.04 -3.41 3.74
C ALA A 126 12.72 -3.61 2.38
N GLY A 127 11.98 -4.02 1.36
CA GLY A 127 12.47 -4.17 -0.01
C GLY A 127 11.48 -4.85 -0.95
N PRO A 128 11.89 -5.10 -2.20
CA PRO A 128 11.06 -5.73 -3.21
C PRO A 128 10.58 -7.13 -2.81
N ILE A 129 9.31 -7.44 -3.10
CA ILE A 129 8.70 -8.76 -2.86
C ILE A 129 8.59 -9.61 -4.13
N ALA A 130 8.99 -9.06 -5.26
CA ALA A 130 9.03 -9.72 -6.57
C ALA A 130 10.10 -9.08 -7.43
N ASN A 131 10.36 -9.71 -8.59
CA ASN A 131 11.19 -9.14 -9.66
C ASN A 131 10.26 -8.46 -10.69
N PRO A 132 10.07 -7.12 -10.66
CA PRO A 132 9.07 -6.46 -11.48
C PRO A 132 9.46 -6.40 -12.95
N GLY A 133 8.47 -6.52 -13.83
CA GLY A 133 8.61 -6.25 -15.25
C GLY A 133 8.63 -4.75 -15.57
N MET A 134 9.02 -4.39 -16.80
CA MET A 134 9.07 -2.97 -17.23
C MET A 134 7.70 -2.27 -17.19
N ASN A 135 6.61 -3.02 -17.31
CA ASN A 135 5.28 -2.44 -17.16
C ASN A 135 5.04 -1.89 -15.75
N SER A 136 5.35 -2.69 -14.73
CA SER A 136 5.21 -2.30 -13.32
C SER A 136 6.20 -1.20 -12.93
N ILE A 137 7.43 -1.21 -13.48
CA ILE A 137 8.41 -0.13 -13.29
C ILE A 137 7.89 1.18 -13.91
N ARG A 138 7.34 1.13 -15.11
CA ARG A 138 6.75 2.32 -15.75
C ARG A 138 5.51 2.81 -15.01
N ALA A 139 4.65 1.92 -14.53
CA ALA A 139 3.49 2.29 -13.72
C ALA A 139 3.91 2.98 -12.41
N ALA A 140 4.98 2.50 -11.77
CA ALA A 140 5.55 3.13 -10.59
C ALA A 140 6.17 4.51 -10.88
N LEU A 141 6.81 4.71 -12.05
CA LEU A 141 7.36 6.01 -12.47
C LEU A 141 6.28 7.01 -12.90
N TYR A 142 5.24 6.51 -13.55
CA TYR A 142 4.15 7.29 -14.13
C TYR A 142 2.81 6.84 -13.58
N PRO A 143 2.58 6.99 -12.25
CA PRO A 143 1.29 6.63 -11.65
C PRO A 143 0.17 7.50 -12.23
N ALA A 144 -1.05 6.99 -12.20
CA ALA A 144 -2.23 7.78 -12.53
C ALA A 144 -2.40 8.91 -11.50
N GLU A 145 -2.93 10.04 -11.94
CA GLU A 145 -3.26 11.17 -11.06
C GLU A 145 -4.67 10.98 -10.51
N THR A 146 -4.76 10.38 -9.33
CA THR A 146 -6.03 10.10 -8.65
C THR A 146 -5.98 10.47 -7.17
N ASN A 147 -7.16 10.44 -6.52
CA ASN A 147 -7.29 10.54 -5.07
C ASN A 147 -7.70 9.21 -4.42
N TYR A 148 -7.51 8.09 -5.10
CA TYR A 148 -7.86 6.79 -4.56
C TYR A 148 -6.92 6.36 -3.44
N TYR A 149 -7.50 5.85 -2.35
CA TYR A 149 -6.77 5.28 -1.22
C TYR A 149 -7.03 3.79 -1.04
N PHE A 150 -8.05 3.25 -1.72
CA PHE A 150 -8.49 1.86 -1.60
C PHE A 150 -8.75 1.25 -2.96
N TYR A 151 -8.58 -0.06 -3.04
CA TYR A 151 -9.03 -0.86 -4.16
C TYR A 151 -9.45 -2.27 -3.70
N ALA A 152 -10.37 -2.88 -4.40
CA ALA A 152 -10.72 -4.29 -4.24
C ALA A 152 -11.10 -4.91 -5.57
N LEU A 153 -10.80 -6.20 -5.73
CA LEU A 153 -11.09 -6.95 -6.94
C LEU A 153 -12.59 -7.27 -7.00
N ASN A 154 -13.25 -6.96 -8.11
CA ASN A 154 -14.63 -7.37 -8.35
C ASN A 154 -14.73 -8.80 -8.88
N ALA A 155 -15.95 -9.30 -9.08
CA ALA A 155 -16.21 -10.64 -9.60
C ALA A 155 -15.66 -10.89 -11.02
N ASP A 156 -15.45 -9.83 -11.81
CA ASP A 156 -14.93 -9.89 -13.19
C ASP A 156 -13.39 -9.84 -13.23
N GLY A 157 -12.73 -9.82 -12.06
CA GLY A 157 -11.28 -9.71 -11.95
C GLY A 157 -10.76 -8.34 -12.38
N VAL A 158 -11.53 -7.26 -12.13
CA VAL A 158 -11.18 -5.86 -12.33
C VAL A 158 -11.19 -5.17 -10.97
N HIS A 159 -10.22 -4.28 -10.71
CA HIS A 159 -10.22 -3.52 -9.48
C HIS A 159 -11.24 -2.37 -9.52
N HIS A 160 -12.01 -2.26 -8.44
CA HIS A 160 -12.76 -1.06 -8.09
C HIS A 160 -11.89 -0.20 -7.19
N PHE A 161 -11.80 1.09 -7.49
CA PHE A 161 -11.00 2.06 -6.75
C PHE A 161 -11.92 3.04 -6.01
N SER A 162 -11.58 3.36 -4.76
CA SER A 162 -12.36 4.27 -3.90
C SER A 162 -11.47 5.34 -3.29
N GLU A 163 -12.03 6.55 -3.09
CA GLU A 163 -11.34 7.66 -2.45
C GLU A 163 -11.46 7.59 -0.93
N THR A 164 -12.62 7.13 -0.42
CA THR A 164 -12.93 7.08 1.01
C THR A 164 -13.08 5.63 1.50
N TYR A 165 -12.86 5.44 2.80
CA TYR A 165 -13.10 4.15 3.45
C TYR A 165 -14.58 3.75 3.37
N TYR A 166 -15.50 4.71 3.46
CA TYR A 166 -16.93 4.49 3.35
C TYR A 166 -17.31 3.92 1.96
N GLU A 167 -16.83 4.54 0.87
CA GLU A 167 -17.05 4.01 -0.48
C GLU A 167 -16.50 2.58 -0.64
N HIS A 168 -15.31 2.33 -0.09
CA HIS A 168 -14.69 1.02 -0.13
C HIS A 168 -15.52 -0.03 0.61
N GLN A 169 -16.01 0.29 1.81
CA GLN A 169 -16.85 -0.62 2.59
C GLN A 169 -18.20 -0.90 1.89
N ASN A 170 -18.82 0.10 1.29
CA ASN A 170 -20.06 -0.07 0.52
C ASN A 170 -19.83 -1.02 -0.66
N PHE A 171 -18.75 -0.84 -1.41
CA PHE A 171 -18.40 -1.75 -2.50
C PHE A 171 -18.18 -3.20 -2.01
N LEU A 172 -17.47 -3.39 -0.88
CA LEU A 172 -17.29 -4.72 -0.30
C LEU A 172 -18.61 -5.35 0.18
N ALA A 173 -19.53 -4.54 0.69
CA ALA A 173 -20.85 -4.99 1.10
C ALA A 173 -21.70 -5.43 -0.12
N GLU A 174 -21.67 -4.69 -1.20
CA GLU A 174 -22.31 -5.05 -2.46
C GLU A 174 -21.77 -6.37 -3.00
N LEU A 175 -20.44 -6.54 -3.05
CA LEU A 175 -19.79 -7.79 -3.46
C LEU A 175 -20.23 -8.98 -2.62
N ALA A 176 -20.43 -8.77 -1.32
CA ALA A 176 -20.87 -9.80 -0.37
C ALA A 176 -22.41 -10.06 -0.44
N GLY A 177 -23.16 -9.34 -1.29
CA GLY A 177 -24.61 -9.40 -1.36
C GLY A 177 -25.33 -8.90 -0.10
N LYS A 178 -24.66 -8.01 0.67
CA LYS A 178 -25.20 -7.39 1.88
C LYS A 178 -25.61 -5.96 1.55
N THR A 179 -26.90 -5.63 1.74
CA THR A 179 -27.38 -4.24 1.69
C THR A 179 -26.96 -3.57 2.99
N GLN A 180 -26.20 -2.49 2.93
CA GLN A 180 -25.90 -1.68 4.12
C GLN A 180 -27.04 -0.70 4.41
N PRO A 181 -27.35 -0.40 5.69
CA PRO A 181 -28.19 0.74 6.06
C PRO A 181 -27.44 2.05 5.81
N ASP A 182 -28.17 3.06 5.34
CA ASP A 182 -27.70 4.44 5.15
C ASP A 182 -27.30 5.07 6.50
N GLU A 183 -26.03 4.97 6.89
CA GLU A 183 -25.46 5.77 7.98
C GLU A 183 -24.23 6.51 7.46
N GLU A 184 -24.31 7.82 7.54
CA GLU A 184 -23.24 8.78 7.27
C GLU A 184 -22.13 8.62 8.33
N GLN A 185 -21.13 7.76 8.06
CA GLN A 185 -19.96 7.62 8.93
C GLN A 185 -18.82 8.50 8.46
N THR A 186 -18.38 9.37 9.38
CA THR A 186 -17.15 10.17 9.22
C THR A 186 -15.92 9.29 9.11
N ASP A 187 -14.99 9.64 8.21
CA ASP A 187 -13.67 8.99 8.04
C ASP A 187 -12.82 9.12 9.33
N ALA A 188 -13.01 8.21 10.28
CA ALA A 188 -12.13 8.07 11.44
C ALA A 188 -11.46 6.69 11.40
N PRO A 189 -10.14 6.59 11.66
CA PRO A 189 -9.47 5.32 11.78
C PRO A 189 -10.08 4.51 12.91
N ALA A 190 -10.23 3.19 12.74
CA ALA A 190 -10.62 2.28 13.79
C ALA A 190 -9.53 2.28 14.87
N ASP A 191 -9.72 3.07 15.93
CA ASP A 191 -8.89 3.01 17.12
C ASP A 191 -9.05 1.61 17.74
N GLY A 192 -7.89 1.00 18.04
CA GLY A 192 -7.84 -0.31 18.64
C GLY A 192 -8.63 -0.35 19.96
N GLU A 193 -9.44 -1.39 20.11
CA GLU A 193 -10.14 -1.69 21.36
C GLU A 193 -9.14 -1.76 22.52
N GLU A 194 -9.21 -0.76 23.38
CA GLU A 194 -8.58 -0.77 24.70
C GLU A 194 -9.37 -1.73 25.58
N THR A 195 -8.85 -2.96 25.75
CA THR A 195 -9.39 -3.88 26.74
C THR A 195 -9.03 -3.37 28.14
N THR A 196 -9.96 -2.71 28.77
CA THR A 196 -9.86 -2.40 30.20
C THR A 196 -10.17 -3.67 31.00
N ASP A 197 -9.11 -4.33 31.48
CA ASP A 197 -9.21 -5.33 32.52
C ASP A 197 -9.69 -4.64 33.81
N THR A 198 -10.94 -4.88 34.16
CA THR A 198 -11.50 -4.49 35.46
C THR A 198 -11.07 -5.54 36.50
N GLU A 199 -10.03 -5.24 37.25
CA GLU A 199 -9.70 -5.99 38.47
C GLU A 199 -10.83 -5.83 39.48
N ASN A 200 -11.51 -6.94 39.76
CA ASN A 200 -12.53 -7.05 40.77
C ASN A 200 -11.84 -7.41 42.10
N GLN A 201 -11.57 -6.39 42.92
CA GLN A 201 -11.17 -6.58 44.31
C GLN A 201 -12.41 -7.03 45.13
N THR A 202 -12.43 -8.28 45.56
CA THR A 202 -13.34 -8.71 46.61
C THR A 202 -12.63 -8.66 47.95
N ASP A 203 -13.01 -7.70 48.78
CA ASP A 203 -12.78 -7.71 50.21
C ASP A 203 -13.48 -8.90 50.84
N GLY A 204 -12.75 -9.69 51.62
CA GLY A 204 -13.26 -10.75 52.47
C GLY A 204 -12.66 -10.64 53.88
N GLN A 205 -13.45 -10.00 54.77
CA GLN A 205 -13.22 -10.08 56.21
C GLN A 205 -13.47 -11.49 56.71
N THR A 206 -12.60 -12.04 57.46
CA THR A 206 -12.62 -12.47 58.86
C THR A 206 -11.32 -13.12 59.21
#